data_acae24332a40172fb53a3b1033935cf5
#
_entry.id   acae24332a40172fb53a3b1033935cf5
#
_cell.length_a   1.000
_cell.length_b   1.000
_cell.length_c   1.000
_cell.angle_alpha   90.00
_cell.angle_beta   90.00
_cell.angle_gamma   90.00
#
_symmetry.space_group_name_H-M   'P 1'
#
loop_
_entity.id
_entity.type
_entity.pdbx_description
1 polymer ?
#
loop_
_entity_poly.entity_id
_entity_poly.type
_entity_poly.pdbx_seq_one_letter_code
_entity_poly.pdbx_strand_id
1 'polypeptide(L)' 'MDVKIKLSIAFSVSESSLEDALAEYDEITVQGLLREVIDKAIACEEVSVHVDEGPNTLEELDSLKR' A
#
# COMPACT_ATOMS: atom_id res chain seq x y z
N MET A 1 -12.05 -11.67 -21.82
CA MET A 1 -12.15 -10.21 -21.87
C MET A 1 -11.52 -9.61 -20.63
N ASP A 2 -10.67 -8.63 -20.80
CA ASP A 2 -10.05 -7.93 -19.68
C ASP A 2 -10.90 -6.74 -19.27
N VAL A 3 -11.06 -6.57 -17.96
CA VAL A 3 -11.80 -5.45 -17.41
C VAL A 3 -10.82 -4.55 -16.67
N LYS A 4 -10.82 -3.29 -16.99
CA LYS A 4 -9.97 -2.32 -16.30
C LYS A 4 -10.77 -1.59 -15.23
N ILE A 5 -10.29 -1.66 -14.00
CA ILE A 5 -10.94 -0.99 -12.86
C ILE A 5 -9.96 0.00 -12.27
N LYS A 6 -10.39 1.25 -12.16
CA LYS A 6 -9.64 2.29 -11.47
C LYS A 6 -10.43 2.67 -10.23
N LEU A 7 -9.76 2.69 -9.09
CA LEU A 7 -10.42 3.10 -7.86
C LEU A 7 -9.47 3.90 -6.99
N SER A 8 -10.05 4.72 -6.16
CA SER A 8 -9.31 5.54 -5.23
C SER A 8 -9.73 5.15 -3.83
N ILE A 9 -8.75 4.89 -2.96
CA ILE A 9 -9.00 4.43 -1.60
C ILE A 9 -8.34 5.38 -0.62
N ALA A 10 -9.06 5.75 0.43
CA ALA A 10 -8.50 6.49 1.55
C ALA A 10 -8.72 5.66 2.81
N PHE A 11 -7.70 5.53 3.64
CA PHE A 11 -7.82 4.78 4.87
C PHE A 11 -6.94 5.40 5.96
N SER A 12 -7.29 5.11 7.20
CA SER A 12 -6.51 5.52 8.36
C SER A 12 -5.99 4.28 9.07
N VAL A 13 -4.75 4.32 9.48
CA VAL A 13 -4.11 3.20 10.14
C VAL A 13 -3.15 3.73 11.20
N SER A 14 -3.02 3.00 12.30
CA SER A 14 -2.05 3.39 13.32
C SER A 14 -0.64 3.12 12.82
N GLU A 15 0.30 3.87 13.35
CA GLU A 15 1.70 3.73 13.01
C GLU A 15 2.22 2.30 13.22
N SER A 16 1.90 1.72 14.38
CA SER A 16 2.34 0.36 14.69
C SER A 16 1.72 -0.67 13.77
N SER A 17 0.46 -0.49 13.40
CA SER A 17 -0.21 -1.40 12.47
C SER A 17 0.42 -1.33 11.08
N LEU A 18 0.80 -0.13 10.65
CA LEU A 18 1.46 0.03 9.37
C LEU A 18 2.83 -0.64 9.36
N GLU A 19 3.61 -0.45 10.42
CA GLU A 19 4.91 -1.09 10.55
C GLU A 19 4.79 -2.61 10.54
N ASP A 20 3.81 -3.14 11.27
CA ASP A 20 3.57 -4.59 11.32
C ASP A 20 3.19 -5.15 9.95
N ALA A 21 2.33 -4.44 9.23
CA ALA A 21 1.89 -4.89 7.91
C ALA A 21 3.05 -4.90 6.90
N LEU A 22 3.86 -3.87 6.91
CA LEU A 22 5.02 -3.80 6.02
C LEU A 22 6.01 -4.93 6.32
N ALA A 23 6.22 -5.23 7.60
CA ALA A 23 7.11 -6.31 8.00
C ALA A 23 6.54 -7.67 7.62
N GLU A 24 5.24 -7.88 7.82
CA GLU A 24 4.59 -9.15 7.52
C GLU A 24 4.63 -9.49 6.04
N TYR A 25 4.45 -8.50 5.18
CA TYR A 25 4.48 -8.71 3.74
C TYR A 25 5.86 -8.50 3.13
N ASP A 26 6.85 -8.21 3.98
CA ASP A 26 8.24 -7.96 3.56
C ASP A 26 8.32 -6.88 2.48
N GLU A 27 7.57 -5.82 2.70
CA GLU A 27 7.51 -4.67 1.79
C GLU A 27 8.07 -3.43 2.47
N ILE A 28 8.67 -2.56 1.68
CA ILE A 28 9.23 -1.30 2.19
C ILE A 28 8.38 -0.10 1.83
N THR A 29 7.42 -0.25 0.95
CA THR A 29 6.52 0.83 0.55
C THR A 29 5.07 0.42 0.71
N VAL A 30 4.20 1.41 0.98
CA VAL A 30 2.76 1.18 1.04
C VAL A 30 2.23 0.76 -0.33
N GLN A 31 2.79 1.32 -1.39
CA GLN A 31 2.41 0.94 -2.75
C GLN A 31 2.68 -0.54 -3.01
N GLY A 32 3.86 -1.02 -2.61
CA GLY A 32 4.20 -2.43 -2.76
C GLY A 32 3.31 -3.34 -1.93
N LEU A 33 3.01 -2.92 -0.70
CA LEU A 33 2.13 -3.67 0.19
C LEU A 33 0.73 -3.85 -0.42
N LEU A 34 0.11 -2.76 -0.86
CA LEU A 34 -1.24 -2.82 -1.42
C LEU A 34 -1.28 -3.55 -2.75
N ARG A 35 -0.24 -3.42 -3.55
CA ARG A 35 -0.13 -4.16 -4.80
C ARG A 35 -0.16 -5.67 -4.54
N GLU A 36 0.56 -6.10 -3.52
CA GLU A 36 0.59 -7.51 -3.15
C GLU A 36 -0.75 -8.01 -2.62
N VAL A 37 -1.40 -7.19 -1.79
CA VAL A 37 -2.71 -7.52 -1.24
C VAL A 37 -3.73 -7.68 -2.37
N ILE A 38 -3.75 -6.76 -3.31
CA ILE A 38 -4.68 -6.80 -4.43
C ILE A 38 -4.42 -8.02 -5.31
N ASP A 39 -3.16 -8.29 -5.60
CA ASP A 39 -2.77 -9.41 -6.44
C ASP A 39 -3.14 -10.75 -5.81
N LYS A 40 -3.07 -10.85 -4.49
CA LYS A 40 -3.47 -12.06 -3.78
C LYS A 40 -4.98 -12.24 -3.73
N ALA A 41 -5.70 -11.13 -3.68
CA ALA A 41 -7.16 -11.18 -3.63
C ALA A 41 -7.75 -11.50 -5.00
N ILE A 42 -7.19 -10.94 -6.04
CA ILE A 42 -7.65 -11.14 -7.43
C ILE A 42 -6.41 -11.32 -8.30
N ALA A 43 -6.38 -12.39 -9.06
CA ALA A 43 -5.28 -12.61 -10.00
C ALA A 43 -5.33 -11.54 -11.09
N CYS A 44 -4.44 -10.56 -10.99
CA CYS A 44 -4.42 -9.43 -11.91
C CYS A 44 -3.39 -9.61 -13.02
N GLU A 45 -3.75 -9.18 -14.22
CA GLU A 45 -2.80 -9.15 -15.33
C GLU A 45 -1.83 -8.00 -15.16
N GLU A 46 -2.35 -6.88 -14.66
CA GLU A 46 -1.57 -5.67 -14.47
C GLU A 46 -2.10 -4.93 -13.25
N VAL A 47 -1.22 -4.60 -12.31
CA VAL A 47 -1.58 -3.86 -11.09
C VAL A 47 -0.68 -2.64 -10.97
N SER A 48 -1.31 -1.50 -10.80
CA SER A 48 -0.60 -0.25 -10.57
C SER A 48 -1.19 0.41 -9.32
N VAL A 49 -0.35 0.65 -8.33
CA VAL A 49 -0.76 1.29 -7.07
C VAL A 49 0.04 2.56 -6.87
N HIS A 50 -0.64 3.62 -6.46
CA HIS A 50 -0.03 4.92 -6.30
C HIS A 50 -0.52 5.59 -5.01
N VAL A 51 0.42 6.11 -4.23
CA VAL A 51 0.09 6.86 -3.01
C VAL A 51 0.03 8.34 -3.36
N ASP A 52 -1.17 8.93 -3.31
CA ASP A 52 -1.38 10.34 -3.61
C ASP A 52 -1.02 11.23 -2.44
N GLU A 53 -1.40 10.83 -1.23
CA GLU A 53 -1.13 11.58 -0.02
C GLU A 53 -0.70 10.64 1.10
N GLY A 54 0.16 11.11 1.97
CA GLY A 54 0.61 10.36 3.12
C GLY A 54 1.93 9.67 2.92
N PRO A 55 2.44 9.02 3.96
CA PRO A 55 3.74 8.35 3.90
C PRO A 55 3.68 7.07 3.10
N ASN A 56 4.64 6.88 2.21
CA ASN A 56 4.77 5.66 1.43
C ASN A 56 5.84 4.71 2.01
N THR A 57 6.74 5.24 2.81
CA THR A 57 7.81 4.47 3.45
C THR A 57 7.86 4.76 4.94
N LEU A 58 8.58 3.92 5.68
CA LEU A 58 8.78 4.17 7.11
C LEU A 58 9.59 5.43 7.36
N GLU A 59 10.50 5.77 6.46
CA GLU A 59 11.25 7.03 6.56
C GLU A 59 10.33 8.23 6.47
N GLU A 60 9.39 8.19 5.54
CA GLU A 60 8.41 9.27 5.40
C GLU A 60 7.51 9.34 6.61
N LEU A 61 7.14 8.19 7.19
CA LEU A 61 6.35 8.13 8.41
C LEU A 61 7.10 8.75 9.58
N ASP A 62 8.38 8.45 9.72
CA ASP A 62 9.21 9.01 10.77
C ASP A 62 9.31 10.54 10.65
N SER A 63 9.36 11.04 9.43
CA SER A 63 9.38 12.48 9.18
C SER A 63 8.11 13.17 9.67
N LEU A 64 6.98 12.50 9.60
CA LEU A 64 5.71 13.03 10.08
C LEU A 64 5.62 13.12 11.60
N LYS A 65 6.39 12.30 12.31
CA LYS A 65 6.39 12.29 13.77
C LYS A 65 7.09 13.49 14.40
N ARG A 66 7.84 14.24 13.66
CA ARG A 66 8.64 15.37 14.16
C ARG A 66 7.91 16.69 14.13
#